data_4de230bea5db986512a80781df8fd965
#
_entry.id   4de230bea5db986512a80781df8fd965
#
_cell.length_a   1.000
_cell.length_b   1.000
_cell.length_c   1.000
_cell.angle_alpha   90.00
_cell.angle_beta   90.00
_cell.angle_gamma   90.00
#
_symmetry.space_group_name_H-M   'P 1'
#
loop_
_entity.id
_entity.type
_entity.pdbx_description
1 polymer ?
#
loop_
_entity_poly.entity_id
_entity_poly.type
_entity_poly.pdbx_seq_one_letter_code
_entity_poly.pdbx_strand_id
1 'polypeptide(L)'
;MQKSCEDVGTFVWNRLTHNVRVSRDYLNYSEHGMPYVVDHFELNVTDVNGNQVKSPLTETGYRSYMLARKSEHYGGTTHCDTPISNEEFLSSLKHKLGDEPQQKELF
;
A
#
# COMPACT_ATOMS: atom_id res chain seq x y z
N MET A 1 -12.91 -16.80 -7.48
CA MET A 1 -11.49 -16.86 -7.53
C MET A 1 -10.86 -16.06 -6.44
N GLN A 2 -9.87 -16.59 -5.79
CA GLN A 2 -9.25 -15.95 -4.68
C GLN A 2 -8.09 -15.11 -5.12
N LYS A 3 -8.01 -13.89 -4.66
CA LYS A 3 -6.91 -13.01 -5.01
C LYS A 3 -5.70 -13.32 -4.16
N SER A 4 -4.54 -13.30 -4.77
CA SER A 4 -3.30 -13.52 -4.05
C SER A 4 -2.88 -12.26 -3.35
N CYS A 5 -2.36 -12.42 -2.15
CA CYS A 5 -1.81 -11.31 -1.40
C CYS A 5 -0.31 -11.51 -1.34
N GLU A 6 0.45 -10.53 -1.83
CA GLU A 6 1.91 -10.62 -1.86
C GLU A 6 2.52 -9.78 -0.78
N ASP A 7 3.66 -10.22 -0.29
CA ASP A 7 4.41 -9.44 0.68
C ASP A 7 5.21 -8.37 -0.08
N VAL A 8 4.99 -7.11 0.27
CA VAL A 8 5.69 -6.00 -0.36
C VAL A 8 7.02 -5.76 0.35
N GLY A 9 7.01 -5.80 1.66
CA GLY A 9 8.23 -5.61 2.43
C GLY A 9 7.92 -5.25 3.87
N THR A 10 8.97 -5.26 4.66
CA THR A 10 8.88 -4.94 6.07
C THR A 10 10.05 -4.02 6.41
N PHE A 11 9.80 -3.00 7.18
CA PHE A 11 10.86 -2.13 7.65
C PHE A 11 10.56 -1.68 9.07
N VAL A 12 11.61 -1.24 9.77
CA VAL A 12 11.48 -0.80 11.15
C VAL A 12 11.75 0.70 11.20
N TRP A 13 10.87 1.43 11.86
CA TRP A 13 11.03 2.86 12.08
C TRP A 13 10.65 3.13 13.54
N ASN A 14 11.56 3.73 14.28
CA ASN A 14 11.33 4.08 15.69
C ASN A 14 10.84 2.88 16.51
N ARG A 15 11.49 1.72 16.29
CA ARG A 15 11.20 0.46 16.98
C ARG A 15 9.83 -0.11 16.64
N LEU A 16 9.19 0.42 15.62
CA LEU A 16 7.90 -0.09 15.15
C LEU A 16 8.11 -0.81 13.83
N THR A 17 7.63 -2.03 13.75
CA THR A 17 7.75 -2.84 12.55
C THR A 17 6.58 -2.52 11.64
N HIS A 18 6.90 -2.10 10.43
CA HIS A 18 5.90 -1.78 9.41
C HIS A 18 5.92 -2.88 8.36
N ASN A 19 4.81 -3.59 8.24
CA ASN A 19 4.70 -4.68 7.28
C ASN A 19 3.68 -4.30 6.22
N VAL A 20 4.05 -4.41 4.95
CA VAL A 20 3.21 -3.99 3.84
C VAL A 20 2.94 -5.17 2.93
N ARG A 21 1.67 -5.33 2.54
CA ARG A 21 1.25 -6.38 1.64
C ARG A 21 0.37 -5.77 0.55
N VAL A 22 0.22 -6.47 -0.56
CA VAL A 22 -0.61 -5.97 -1.66
C VAL A 22 -1.42 -7.10 -2.28
N SER A 23 -2.66 -6.78 -2.63
CA SER A 23 -3.51 -7.64 -3.44
C SER A 23 -3.72 -6.90 -4.75
N ARG A 24 -3.10 -7.39 -5.83
CA ARG A 24 -3.22 -6.76 -7.13
C ARG A 24 -4.57 -7.12 -7.75
N ASP A 25 -5.12 -6.17 -8.51
CA ASP A 25 -6.41 -6.34 -9.17
C ASP A 25 -7.48 -6.77 -8.16
N TYR A 26 -7.40 -6.19 -6.97
CA TYR A 26 -8.31 -6.51 -5.89
C TYR A 26 -9.75 -6.28 -6.30
N LEU A 27 -10.01 -5.18 -7.01
CA LEU A 27 -11.30 -4.90 -7.61
C LEU A 27 -11.06 -4.65 -9.09
N ASN A 28 -11.83 -5.30 -9.94
CA ASN A 28 -11.67 -5.13 -11.37
C ASN A 28 -12.97 -4.62 -11.96
N TYR A 29 -13.07 -3.30 -12.01
CA TYR A 29 -14.27 -2.66 -12.53
C TYR A 29 -14.35 -2.73 -14.06
N SER A 30 -13.23 -3.05 -14.72
CA SER A 30 -13.26 -3.11 -16.18
C SER A 30 -14.14 -4.26 -16.66
N GLU A 31 -14.36 -5.26 -15.83
CA GLU A 31 -15.26 -6.36 -16.18
C GLU A 31 -16.71 -5.92 -16.13
N HIS A 32 -17.00 -4.79 -15.55
CA HIS A 32 -18.35 -4.27 -15.43
C HIS A 32 -18.53 -2.98 -16.22
N GLY A 33 -17.64 -2.74 -17.19
CA GLY A 33 -17.77 -1.59 -18.07
C GLY A 33 -17.14 -0.30 -17.57
N MET A 34 -16.51 -0.32 -16.41
CA MET A 34 -15.82 0.85 -15.91
C MET A 34 -14.32 0.69 -16.17
N PRO A 35 -13.67 1.74 -16.65
CA PRO A 35 -12.31 1.58 -17.20
C PRO A 35 -11.22 1.66 -16.14
N TYR A 36 -11.31 0.88 -15.07
CA TYR A 36 -10.24 0.89 -14.08
C TYR A 36 -10.24 -0.37 -13.23
N VAL A 37 -9.09 -0.62 -12.62
CA VAL A 37 -8.90 -1.69 -11.65
C VAL A 37 -8.28 -1.07 -10.41
N VAL A 38 -8.36 -1.75 -9.29
CA VAL A 38 -7.86 -1.24 -8.01
C VAL A 38 -6.89 -2.24 -7.41
N ASP A 39 -5.73 -1.75 -7.00
CA ASP A 39 -4.78 -2.54 -6.22
C ASP A 39 -4.96 -2.17 -4.75
N HIS A 40 -4.91 -3.15 -3.88
CA HIS A 40 -5.15 -2.93 -2.46
C HIS A 40 -3.87 -3.21 -1.67
N PHE A 41 -3.28 -2.17 -1.12
CA PHE A 41 -2.11 -2.30 -0.25
C PHE A 41 -2.60 -2.23 1.20
N GLU A 42 -1.96 -3.01 2.06
CA GLU A 42 -2.30 -3.03 3.48
C GLU A 42 -1.04 -2.81 4.29
N LEU A 43 -1.15 -1.95 5.28
CA LEU A 43 -0.05 -1.66 6.20
C LEU A 43 -0.44 -2.11 7.59
N ASN A 44 0.45 -2.86 8.23
CA ASN A 44 0.29 -3.24 9.63
C ASN A 44 1.52 -2.79 10.41
N VAL A 45 1.31 -2.22 11.57
CA VAL A 45 2.39 -1.71 12.41
C VAL A 45 2.31 -2.41 13.76
N THR A 46 3.44 -2.97 14.19
CA THR A 46 3.50 -3.65 15.48
C THR A 46 4.70 -3.15 16.27
N ASP A 47 4.60 -3.25 17.59
CA ASP A 47 5.72 -2.90 18.46
C ASP A 47 6.61 -4.11 18.68
N VAL A 48 7.60 -3.98 19.57
CA VAL A 48 8.57 -5.05 19.80
C VAL A 48 7.93 -6.29 20.40
N ASN A 49 6.74 -6.17 20.96
CA ASN A 49 6.04 -7.29 21.54
C ASN A 49 5.02 -7.89 20.59
N GLY A 50 4.92 -7.38 19.37
CA GLY A 50 3.98 -7.90 18.39
C GLY A 50 2.58 -7.33 18.49
N ASN A 51 2.39 -6.31 19.32
CA ASN A 51 1.07 -5.67 19.44
C ASN A 51 0.89 -4.62 18.37
N GLN A 52 -0.32 -4.55 17.82
CA GLN A 52 -0.63 -3.57 16.81
C GLN A 52 -0.72 -2.19 17.46
N VAL A 53 0.05 -1.24 16.94
CA VAL A 53 0.14 0.10 17.55
C VAL A 53 0.14 1.16 16.46
N LYS A 54 -0.15 2.40 16.84
CA LYS A 54 -0.19 3.49 15.88
C LYS A 54 1.22 3.94 15.48
N SER A 55 1.32 4.57 14.34
CA SER A 55 2.52 5.25 13.89
C SER A 55 2.08 6.47 13.10
N PRO A 56 3.00 7.32 12.63
CA PRO A 56 2.58 8.46 11.82
C PRO A 56 1.81 8.07 10.56
N LEU A 57 1.90 6.81 10.12
CA LEU A 57 1.20 6.37 8.92
C LEU A 57 -0.20 5.85 9.22
N THR A 58 -0.50 5.49 10.46
CA THR A 58 -1.81 4.95 10.80
C THR A 58 -2.11 5.16 12.28
N GLU A 59 -3.34 5.56 12.59
CA GLU A 59 -3.72 5.78 13.98
C GLU A 59 -4.08 4.51 14.72
N THR A 60 -4.40 3.45 14.00
CA THR A 60 -4.84 2.21 14.65
C THR A 60 -3.82 1.09 14.53
N GLY A 61 -2.76 1.27 13.74
CA GLY A 61 -1.81 0.21 13.46
C GLY A 61 -2.15 -0.56 12.20
N TYR A 62 -3.26 -0.23 11.55
CA TYR A 62 -3.64 -0.83 10.28
C TYR A 62 -4.13 0.26 9.35
N ARG A 63 -3.71 0.21 8.10
CA ARG A 63 -4.21 1.14 7.10
C ARG A 63 -4.33 0.46 5.75
N SER A 64 -5.43 0.75 5.07
CA SER A 64 -5.73 0.23 3.76
C SER A 64 -5.53 1.33 2.74
N TYR A 65 -4.87 1.01 1.63
CA TYR A 65 -4.66 1.96 0.53
C TYR A 65 -5.25 1.34 -0.72
N MET A 66 -6.25 2.00 -1.28
CA MET A 66 -6.87 1.55 -2.53
C MET A 66 -6.38 2.45 -3.64
N LEU A 67 -5.59 1.91 -4.55
CA LEU A 67 -5.01 2.69 -5.64
C LEU A 67 -5.59 2.25 -6.95
N ALA A 68 -6.36 3.15 -7.58
CA ALA A 68 -7.01 2.85 -8.85
C ALA A 68 -6.08 3.21 -10.00
N ARG A 69 -6.13 2.39 -11.05
CA ARG A 69 -5.41 2.69 -12.28
C ARG A 69 -6.34 2.40 -13.45
N LYS A 70 -6.13 3.15 -14.52
CA LYS A 70 -6.99 3.00 -15.67
C LYS A 70 -6.73 1.70 -16.40
N SER A 71 -7.79 1.08 -16.89
CA SER A 71 -7.67 -0.11 -17.70
C SER A 71 -8.84 -0.09 -18.68
N GLU A 72 -8.57 0.25 -19.93
CA GLU A 72 -9.60 0.41 -20.94
C GLU A 72 -9.35 -0.49 -22.13
N HIS A 73 -10.43 -0.96 -22.74
CA HIS A 73 -10.35 -1.71 -23.98
C HIS A 73 -10.98 -0.91 -25.09
N TYR A 74 -10.21 -0.59 -26.12
CA TYR A 74 -10.78 0.02 -27.29
C TYR A 74 -9.85 -0.21 -28.48
N GLY A 75 -10.40 -0.22 -29.67
CA GLY A 75 -9.61 -0.47 -30.87
C GLY A 75 -8.96 -1.83 -30.87
N GLY A 76 -9.54 -2.81 -30.16
CA GLY A 76 -8.99 -4.15 -30.12
C GLY A 76 -7.78 -4.29 -29.20
N THR A 77 -7.46 -3.26 -28.44
CA THR A 77 -6.27 -3.25 -27.58
C THR A 77 -6.64 -2.84 -26.16
N THR A 78 -5.92 -3.38 -25.21
CA THR A 78 -6.06 -2.97 -23.80
C THR A 78 -5.06 -1.87 -23.50
N HIS A 79 -5.56 -0.77 -22.94
CA HIS A 79 -4.73 0.37 -22.56
C HIS A 79 -4.76 0.49 -21.04
N CYS A 80 -3.66 0.17 -20.38
CA CYS A 80 -3.58 0.17 -18.94
C CYS A 80 -2.50 1.10 -18.45
N ASP A 81 -2.79 1.81 -17.36
CA ASP A 81 -1.75 2.56 -16.66
C ASP A 81 -0.81 1.56 -15.99
N THR A 82 0.45 1.96 -15.88
CA THR A 82 1.43 1.16 -15.18
C THR A 82 1.13 1.21 -13.68
N PRO A 83 1.01 0.07 -13.02
CA PRO A 83 0.76 0.08 -11.58
C PRO A 83 2.01 0.54 -10.83
N ILE A 84 1.81 1.12 -9.66
CA ILE A 84 2.94 1.47 -8.81
C ILE A 84 3.63 0.17 -8.40
N SER A 85 4.95 0.13 -8.44
CA SER A 85 5.67 -1.07 -8.06
C SER A 85 5.68 -1.22 -6.54
N ASN A 86 5.97 -2.44 -6.08
CA ASN A 86 6.06 -2.67 -4.64
C ASN A 86 7.14 -1.81 -4.02
N GLU A 87 8.29 -1.68 -4.71
CA GLU A 87 9.38 -0.86 -4.20
C GLU A 87 9.02 0.61 -4.13
N GLU A 88 8.31 1.11 -5.14
CA GLU A 88 7.90 2.50 -5.14
C GLU A 88 6.94 2.79 -4.00
N PHE A 89 6.00 1.89 -3.75
CA PHE A 89 5.04 2.11 -2.69
C PHE A 89 5.74 2.08 -1.34
N LEU A 90 6.61 1.11 -1.12
CA LEU A 90 7.34 1.00 0.13
C LEU A 90 8.22 2.22 0.35
N SER A 91 8.90 2.67 -0.70
CA SER A 91 9.76 3.85 -0.63
C SER A 91 8.96 5.09 -0.26
N SER A 92 7.75 5.23 -0.80
CA SER A 92 6.94 6.40 -0.50
C SER A 92 6.52 6.42 0.97
N LEU A 93 6.26 5.25 1.55
CA LEU A 93 5.93 5.19 2.98
C LEU A 93 7.13 5.56 3.84
N LYS A 94 8.31 5.07 3.48
CA LYS A 94 9.51 5.41 4.22
C LYS A 94 9.81 6.90 4.11
N HIS A 95 9.58 7.46 2.95
CA HIS A 95 9.82 8.89 2.74
C HIS A 95 8.90 9.73 3.62
N LYS A 96 7.64 9.31 3.75
CA LYS A 96 6.72 10.03 4.60
C LYS A 96 7.16 9.99 6.05
N LEU A 97 7.68 8.86 6.51
CA LEU A 97 8.17 8.78 7.88
C LEU A 97 9.40 9.65 8.07
N GLY A 98 10.25 9.76 7.07
CA GLY A 98 11.42 10.62 7.15
C GLY A 98 11.09 12.08 7.23
N ASP A 99 9.91 12.47 6.78
CA ASP A 99 9.49 13.86 6.79
C ASP A 99 8.71 14.24 8.04
N GLU A 100 8.47 13.28 8.94
CA GLU A 100 7.64 13.58 10.11
C GLU A 100 8.38 14.40 11.14
N PRO A 101 7.74 15.41 11.67
CA PRO A 101 8.42 16.31 12.61
C PRO A 101 8.87 15.65 13.90
N GLN A 102 8.23 14.59 14.34
CA GLN A 102 8.63 14.06 15.62
C GLN A 102 10.01 13.51 15.58
N GLN A 103 10.61 13.35 14.43
CA GLN A 103 11.94 12.91 14.46
C GLN A 103 12.83 13.87 15.02
N LYS A 104 12.46 15.13 15.08
CA LYS A 104 13.33 16.02 15.62
C LYS A 104 13.23 16.04 17.00
N GLU A 105 12.23 15.72 17.52
CA GLU A 105 12.16 15.84 18.82
C GLU A 105 12.57 14.91 19.52
N LEU A 106 12.85 14.27 19.14
CA LEU A 106 13.22 13.41 19.92
C LEU A 106 14.05 13.84 20.73
N PHE A 107 14.07 14.53 20.88
CA PHE A 107 14.81 15.00 21.66
C PHE A 107 14.92 15.17 22.46
#